data_c9da334fb9d33935b0ee49a291ab71e4
#
_entry.id   c9da334fb9d33935b0ee49a291ab71e4
#
_cell.length_a   1.000
_cell.length_b   1.000
_cell.length_c   1.000
_cell.angle_alpha   90.00
_cell.angle_beta   90.00
_cell.angle_gamma   90.00
#
_symmetry.space_group_name_H-M   'P 1'
#
loop_
_entity.id
_entity.type
_entity.pdbx_description
1 polymer ?
#
loop_
_entity_poly.entity_id
_entity_poly.type
_entity_poly.pdbx_seq_one_letter_code
_entity_poly.pdbx_strand_id
1 'polypeptide(L)'
;MKIPLWIKFIFFSVIIFTSLVLPLAFLEPSLANYGDIALDWAGSNKLLISFIVILALAADVILPVPNGLTNTFAGMSLGWTISSFVVWIGLNLGATIAYFLGRFAGRPIAKKIISNEAFKEAEASLKDFNIIGLIISRPIPGFAELIAITAGLSKVPFKIFLLIVGIANIGVAIIFSGIGAAAIENDSISLIFFGIAILPAALYFIYIKFYKNE
;
A
#
# COMPACT_ATOMS: atom_id res chain seq x y z
N MET A 1 27.04 -6.74 23.27
CA MET A 1 25.75 -7.48 23.18
C MET A 1 25.08 -7.10 21.87
N LYS A 2 24.94 -8.02 20.89
CA LYS A 2 24.30 -7.69 19.61
C LYS A 2 22.78 -7.74 19.83
N ILE A 3 22.13 -6.58 19.68
CA ILE A 3 20.67 -6.49 19.79
C ILE A 3 20.04 -7.43 18.73
N PRO A 4 19.18 -8.38 19.14
CA PRO A 4 18.53 -9.30 18.22
C PRO A 4 17.77 -8.58 17.11
N LEU A 5 17.74 -9.15 15.90
CA LEU A 5 17.15 -8.51 14.72
C LEU A 5 15.66 -8.15 14.92
N TRP A 6 14.92 -8.98 15.65
CA TRP A 6 13.52 -8.76 15.96
C TRP A 6 13.27 -7.52 16.86
N ILE A 7 14.20 -7.22 17.80
CA ILE A 7 14.11 -6.01 18.64
C ILE A 7 14.33 -4.76 17.78
N LYS A 8 15.32 -4.78 16.88
CA LYS A 8 15.54 -3.67 15.92
C LYS A 8 14.32 -3.45 15.04
N PHE A 9 13.68 -4.53 14.61
CA PHE A 9 12.49 -4.45 13.78
C PHE A 9 11.29 -3.88 14.53
N ILE A 10 11.02 -4.33 15.76
CA ILE A 10 9.97 -3.77 16.62
C ILE A 10 10.22 -2.28 16.87
N PHE A 11 11.46 -1.92 17.21
CA PHE A 11 11.83 -0.52 17.46
C PHE A 11 11.61 0.35 16.20
N PHE A 12 12.01 -0.14 15.03
CA PHE A 12 11.81 0.57 13.76
C PHE A 12 10.32 0.66 13.38
N SER A 13 9.55 -0.40 13.60
CA SER A 13 8.09 -0.43 13.38
C SER A 13 7.37 0.54 14.33
N VAL A 14 7.77 0.59 15.60
CA VAL A 14 7.22 1.53 16.59
C VAL A 14 7.55 2.97 16.19
N ILE A 15 8.78 3.25 15.74
CA ILE A 15 9.15 4.59 15.28
C ILE A 15 8.33 5.01 14.08
N ILE A 16 8.21 4.15 13.06
CA ILE A 16 7.41 4.43 11.86
C ILE A 16 5.95 4.62 12.26
N PHE A 17 5.40 3.74 13.08
CA PHE A 17 4.03 3.83 13.57
C PHE A 17 3.81 5.13 14.34
N THR A 18 4.69 5.46 15.29
CA THR A 18 4.57 6.68 16.08
C THR A 18 4.73 7.93 15.22
N SER A 19 5.66 7.93 14.28
CA SER A 19 5.87 9.08 13.38
C SER A 19 4.72 9.30 12.39
N LEU A 20 3.96 8.26 12.07
CA LEU A 20 2.79 8.33 11.18
C LEU A 20 1.50 8.62 11.97
N VAL A 21 1.29 7.92 13.08
CA VAL A 21 0.04 7.98 13.86
C VAL A 21 -0.01 9.20 14.78
N LEU A 22 1.13 9.59 15.37
CA LEU A 22 1.15 10.72 16.31
C LEU A 22 0.75 12.05 15.62
N PRO A 23 1.31 12.44 14.45
CA PRO A 23 0.84 13.61 13.72
C PRO A 23 -0.63 13.49 13.27
N LEU A 24 -1.07 12.30 12.85
CA LEU A 24 -2.46 12.07 12.46
C LEU A 24 -3.42 12.25 13.64
N ALA A 25 -3.06 11.78 14.85
CA ALA A 25 -3.88 11.97 16.05
C ALA A 25 -4.02 13.45 16.44
N PHE A 26 -2.98 14.26 16.26
CA PHE A 26 -3.06 15.70 16.45
C PHE A 26 -3.84 16.43 15.35
N LEU A 27 -3.90 15.86 14.15
CA LEU A 27 -4.63 16.40 13.01
C LEU A 27 -6.06 15.84 12.93
N GLU A 28 -6.43 14.89 13.80
CA GLU A 28 -7.73 14.19 13.79
C GLU A 28 -8.93 15.14 13.68
N PRO A 29 -9.06 16.22 14.49
CA PRO A 29 -10.19 17.15 14.37
C PRO A 29 -10.20 17.89 13.03
N SER A 30 -9.02 18.21 12.49
CA SER A 30 -8.90 18.87 11.19
C SER A 30 -9.18 17.91 10.05
N LEU A 31 -8.69 16.67 10.14
CA LEU A 31 -8.92 15.63 9.14
C LEU A 31 -10.38 15.21 9.06
N ALA A 32 -11.07 15.08 10.21
CA ALA A 32 -12.50 14.84 10.26
C ALA A 32 -13.27 15.97 9.55
N ASN A 33 -12.95 17.21 9.87
CA ASN A 33 -13.59 18.35 9.24
C ASN A 33 -13.32 18.46 7.73
N TYR A 34 -12.10 18.15 7.27
CA TYR A 34 -11.79 18.06 5.84
C TYR A 34 -12.46 16.86 5.18
N GLY A 35 -12.64 15.76 5.90
CA GLY A 35 -13.41 14.61 5.45
C GLY A 35 -14.86 14.97 5.21
N ASP A 36 -15.49 15.66 6.16
CA ASP A 36 -16.87 16.13 6.05
C ASP A 36 -17.04 17.14 4.91
N ILE A 37 -16.13 18.11 4.79
CA ILE A 37 -16.13 19.09 3.67
C ILE A 37 -15.95 18.37 2.32
N ALA A 38 -15.08 17.36 2.24
CA ALA A 38 -14.88 16.60 1.01
C ALA A 38 -16.10 15.74 0.67
N LEU A 39 -16.76 15.16 1.67
CA LEU A 39 -18.01 14.42 1.50
C LEU A 39 -19.17 15.35 1.07
N ASP A 40 -19.27 16.51 1.68
CA ASP A 40 -20.26 17.54 1.30
C ASP A 40 -19.99 18.09 -0.11
N TRP A 41 -18.71 18.35 -0.45
CA TRP A 41 -18.32 18.82 -1.78
C TRP A 41 -18.53 17.77 -2.87
N ALA A 42 -18.21 16.51 -2.59
CA ALA A 42 -18.47 15.41 -3.51
C ALA A 42 -19.97 15.12 -3.63
N GLY A 43 -20.75 15.60 -2.66
CA GLY A 43 -22.18 15.34 -2.55
C GLY A 43 -22.44 13.84 -2.48
N SER A 44 -23.67 13.44 -2.81
CA SER A 44 -24.01 12.02 -2.92
C SER A 44 -23.54 11.36 -4.22
N ASN A 45 -22.60 11.99 -4.96
CA ASN A 45 -22.15 11.50 -6.25
C ASN A 45 -21.08 10.40 -6.11
N LYS A 46 -21.53 9.19 -5.90
CA LYS A 46 -20.68 7.99 -5.75
C LYS A 46 -19.72 7.78 -6.93
N LEU A 47 -20.11 8.21 -8.15
CA LEU A 47 -19.24 8.09 -9.32
C LEU A 47 -18.03 9.02 -9.23
N LEU A 48 -18.23 10.26 -8.79
CA LEU A 48 -17.14 11.22 -8.62
C LEU A 48 -16.17 10.76 -7.54
N ILE A 49 -16.68 10.32 -6.39
CA ILE A 49 -15.85 9.76 -5.30
C ILE A 49 -15.04 8.56 -5.81
N SER A 50 -15.67 7.64 -6.53
CA SER A 50 -15.00 6.48 -7.10
C SER A 50 -13.84 6.87 -8.03
N PHE A 51 -14.07 7.86 -8.88
CA PHE A 51 -13.06 8.36 -9.80
C PHE A 51 -11.88 9.00 -9.08
N ILE A 52 -12.15 9.84 -8.06
CA ILE A 52 -11.11 10.47 -7.23
C ILE A 52 -10.28 9.41 -6.51
N VAL A 53 -10.91 8.41 -5.90
CA VAL A 53 -10.22 7.32 -5.20
C VAL A 53 -9.33 6.53 -6.16
N ILE A 54 -9.84 6.17 -7.34
CA ILE A 54 -9.03 5.47 -8.36
C ILE A 54 -7.83 6.31 -8.78
N LEU A 55 -8.01 7.59 -9.04
CA LEU A 55 -6.92 8.48 -9.43
C LEU A 55 -5.90 8.66 -8.31
N ALA A 56 -6.34 8.83 -7.07
CA ALA A 56 -5.46 8.97 -5.91
C ALA A 56 -4.59 7.72 -5.75
N LEU A 57 -5.19 6.53 -5.76
CA LEU A 57 -4.46 5.27 -5.64
C LEU A 57 -3.57 4.97 -6.86
N ALA A 58 -3.97 5.39 -8.06
CA ALA A 58 -3.13 5.27 -9.25
C ALA A 58 -1.93 6.23 -9.21
N ALA A 59 -2.09 7.40 -8.60
CA ALA A 59 -1.05 8.42 -8.48
C ALA A 59 -0.07 8.16 -7.32
N ASP A 60 -0.36 7.25 -6.40
CA ASP A 60 0.42 6.97 -5.19
C ASP A 60 1.89 6.65 -5.46
N VAL A 61 2.20 6.09 -6.60
CA VAL A 61 3.60 5.83 -7.01
C VAL A 61 4.41 7.12 -7.21
N ILE A 62 3.75 8.22 -7.55
CA ILE A 62 4.38 9.51 -7.86
C ILE A 62 4.16 10.49 -6.71
N LEU A 63 2.98 10.48 -6.12
CA LEU A 63 2.56 11.33 -5.02
C LEU A 63 2.37 10.46 -3.77
N PRO A 64 2.96 10.81 -2.61
CA PRO A 64 2.83 10.01 -1.40
C PRO A 64 1.37 10.07 -0.89
N VAL A 65 0.52 9.20 -1.41
CA VAL A 65 -0.87 9.06 -0.97
C VAL A 65 -0.93 7.98 0.12
N PRO A 66 -1.49 8.26 1.31
CA PRO A 66 -1.60 7.25 2.34
C PRO A 66 -2.70 6.22 1.97
N ASN A 67 -2.29 5.14 1.30
CA ASN A 67 -3.18 4.09 0.77
C ASN A 67 -4.18 3.57 1.79
N GLY A 68 -3.74 3.29 3.02
CA GLY A 68 -4.62 2.79 4.07
C GLY A 68 -5.77 3.75 4.39
N LEU A 69 -5.49 5.05 4.49
CA LEU A 69 -6.51 6.08 4.72
C LEU A 69 -7.44 6.22 3.50
N THR A 70 -6.88 6.26 2.30
CA THR A 70 -7.67 6.38 1.06
C THR A 70 -8.63 5.20 0.88
N ASN A 71 -8.16 3.98 1.17
CA ASN A 71 -8.97 2.77 1.08
C ASN A 71 -10.10 2.74 2.11
N THR A 72 -9.80 3.14 3.36
CA THR A 72 -10.81 3.26 4.42
C THR A 72 -11.81 4.37 4.15
N PHE A 73 -11.34 5.54 3.68
CA PHE A 73 -12.21 6.63 3.26
C PHE A 73 -13.17 6.21 2.14
N ALA A 74 -12.69 5.43 1.16
CA ALA A 74 -13.55 4.86 0.13
C ALA A 74 -14.65 3.97 0.74
N GLY A 75 -14.29 3.15 1.75
CA GLY A 75 -15.24 2.33 2.50
C GLY A 75 -16.32 3.14 3.19
N MET A 76 -15.92 4.22 3.87
CA MET A 76 -16.83 5.15 4.56
C MET A 76 -17.81 5.80 3.57
N SER A 77 -17.32 6.25 2.41
CA SER A 77 -18.09 7.05 1.47
C SER A 77 -18.97 6.25 0.52
N LEU A 78 -18.51 5.08 0.08
CA LEU A 78 -19.15 4.27 -0.96
C LEU A 78 -19.85 3.01 -0.40
N GLY A 79 -19.59 2.69 0.86
CA GLY A 79 -19.96 1.41 1.47
C GLY A 79 -19.03 0.27 1.04
N TRP A 80 -19.06 -0.84 1.76
CA TRP A 80 -18.08 -1.92 1.63
C TRP A 80 -17.96 -2.49 0.21
N THR A 81 -19.08 -2.84 -0.41
CA THR A 81 -19.08 -3.56 -1.69
C THR A 81 -18.52 -2.70 -2.83
N ILE A 82 -19.05 -1.48 -3.00
CA ILE A 82 -18.63 -0.59 -4.10
C ILE A 82 -17.18 -0.18 -3.92
N SER A 83 -16.79 0.21 -2.70
CA SER A 83 -15.43 0.63 -2.41
C SER A 83 -14.41 -0.48 -2.63
N SER A 84 -14.74 -1.75 -2.32
CA SER A 84 -13.85 -2.89 -2.57
C SER A 84 -13.48 -3.00 -4.06
N PHE A 85 -14.42 -2.81 -4.97
CA PHE A 85 -14.14 -2.80 -6.41
C PHE A 85 -13.34 -1.56 -6.84
N VAL A 86 -13.72 -0.39 -6.36
CA VAL A 86 -13.07 0.88 -6.68
C VAL A 86 -11.62 0.88 -6.21
N VAL A 87 -11.38 0.49 -4.98
CA VAL A 87 -10.04 0.36 -4.38
C VAL A 87 -9.22 -0.69 -5.13
N TRP A 88 -9.80 -1.85 -5.42
CA TRP A 88 -9.11 -2.89 -6.18
C TRP A 88 -8.64 -2.39 -7.56
N ILE A 89 -9.48 -1.65 -8.28
CA ILE A 89 -9.11 -1.04 -9.57
C ILE A 89 -7.96 -0.04 -9.37
N GLY A 90 -8.09 0.88 -8.40
CA GLY A 90 -7.08 1.90 -8.13
C GLY A 90 -5.72 1.32 -7.76
N LEU A 91 -5.68 0.34 -6.84
CA LEU A 91 -4.45 -0.36 -6.44
C LEU A 91 -3.79 -1.10 -7.61
N ASN A 92 -4.57 -1.73 -8.50
CA ASN A 92 -4.01 -2.41 -9.67
C ASN A 92 -3.49 -1.42 -10.72
N LEU A 93 -4.13 -0.28 -10.89
CA LEU A 93 -3.62 0.79 -11.77
C LEU A 93 -2.32 1.38 -11.22
N GLY A 94 -2.25 1.70 -9.93
CA GLY A 94 -1.02 2.17 -9.27
C GLY A 94 0.12 1.17 -9.41
N ALA A 95 -0.13 -0.10 -9.10
CA ALA A 95 0.86 -1.17 -9.28
C ALA A 95 1.33 -1.31 -10.74
N THR A 96 0.42 -1.14 -11.70
CA THR A 96 0.73 -1.18 -13.13
C THR A 96 1.64 -0.03 -13.52
N ILE A 97 1.35 1.19 -13.05
CA ILE A 97 2.20 2.36 -13.26
C ILE A 97 3.58 2.14 -12.65
N ALA A 98 3.65 1.68 -11.38
CA ALA A 98 4.89 1.33 -10.71
C ALA A 98 5.75 0.33 -11.50
N TYR A 99 5.11 -0.75 -11.97
CA TYR A 99 5.77 -1.76 -12.79
C TYR A 99 6.36 -1.16 -14.07
N PHE A 100 5.61 -0.35 -14.80
CA PHE A 100 6.10 0.26 -16.03
C PHE A 100 7.15 1.34 -15.80
N LEU A 101 7.08 2.10 -14.71
CA LEU A 101 8.15 2.97 -14.29
C LEU A 101 9.45 2.19 -14.07
N GLY A 102 9.40 1.07 -13.36
CA GLY A 102 10.54 0.17 -13.20
C GLY A 102 11.03 -0.37 -14.54
N ARG A 103 10.12 -0.83 -15.39
CA ARG A 103 10.42 -1.47 -16.66
C ARG A 103 11.12 -0.56 -17.67
N PHE A 104 10.65 0.67 -17.79
CA PHE A 104 11.10 1.61 -18.82
C PHE A 104 12.03 2.70 -18.30
N ALA A 105 11.75 3.27 -17.12
CA ALA A 105 12.52 4.38 -16.54
C ALA A 105 13.60 3.91 -15.56
N GLY A 106 13.37 2.83 -14.83
CA GLY A 106 14.25 2.41 -13.75
C GLY A 106 15.68 2.08 -14.20
N ARG A 107 15.85 1.33 -15.27
CA ARG A 107 17.21 0.97 -15.81
C ARG A 107 18.00 2.17 -16.33
N PRO A 108 17.45 3.05 -17.19
CA PRO A 108 18.15 4.24 -17.63
C PRO A 108 18.54 5.18 -16.47
N ILE A 109 17.67 5.33 -15.49
CA ILE A 109 17.92 6.17 -14.31
C ILE A 109 19.01 5.54 -13.43
N ALA A 110 18.91 4.25 -13.11
CA ALA A 110 19.90 3.56 -12.31
C ALA A 110 21.30 3.66 -12.90
N LYS A 111 21.45 3.43 -14.21
CA LYS A 111 22.73 3.57 -14.91
C LYS A 111 23.36 4.97 -14.85
N LYS A 112 22.57 6.02 -14.63
CA LYS A 112 23.06 7.39 -14.47
C LYS A 112 23.49 7.72 -13.05
N ILE A 113 22.96 7.01 -12.06
CA ILE A 113 23.12 7.34 -10.64
C ILE A 113 24.21 6.49 -9.99
N ILE A 114 24.31 5.20 -10.38
CA ILE A 114 25.23 4.24 -9.76
C ILE A 114 26.32 3.82 -10.76
N SER A 115 27.47 3.35 -10.22
CA SER A 115 28.56 2.84 -11.05
C SER A 115 28.13 1.59 -11.84
N ASN A 116 28.86 1.29 -12.93
CA ASN A 116 28.58 0.12 -13.76
C ASN A 116 28.72 -1.20 -12.98
N GLU A 117 29.65 -1.25 -12.01
CA GLU A 117 29.86 -2.40 -11.13
C GLU A 117 28.67 -2.59 -10.20
N ALA A 118 28.26 -1.54 -9.47
CA ALA A 118 27.10 -1.56 -8.60
C ALA A 118 25.81 -1.87 -9.36
N PHE A 119 25.69 -1.40 -10.60
CA PHE A 119 24.55 -1.74 -11.45
C PHE A 119 24.50 -3.23 -11.81
N LYS A 120 25.65 -3.85 -12.14
CA LYS A 120 25.73 -5.29 -12.43
C LYS A 120 25.40 -6.14 -11.22
N GLU A 121 25.89 -5.77 -10.02
CA GLU A 121 25.56 -6.45 -8.77
C GLU A 121 24.07 -6.37 -8.45
N ALA A 122 23.49 -5.17 -8.57
CA ALA A 122 22.05 -4.98 -8.41
C ALA A 122 21.25 -5.81 -9.44
N GLU A 123 21.67 -5.82 -10.71
CA GLU A 123 21.02 -6.60 -11.76
C GLU A 123 21.11 -8.11 -11.51
N ALA A 124 22.20 -8.61 -10.92
CA ALA A 124 22.33 -10.00 -10.51
C ALA A 124 21.37 -10.34 -9.39
N SER A 125 21.26 -9.48 -8.38
CA SER A 125 20.31 -9.65 -7.26
C SER A 125 18.84 -9.62 -7.70
N LEU A 126 18.52 -8.91 -8.80
CA LEU A 126 17.16 -8.88 -9.36
C LEU A 126 16.76 -10.17 -10.08
N LYS A 127 17.70 -11.07 -10.40
CA LYS A 127 17.39 -12.37 -11.04
C LYS A 127 16.66 -13.31 -10.09
N ASP A 128 16.92 -13.16 -8.78
CA ASP A 128 16.29 -13.97 -7.72
C ASP A 128 15.02 -13.31 -7.16
N PHE A 129 14.34 -12.51 -8.01
CA PHE A 129 13.13 -11.80 -7.61
C PHE A 129 12.05 -12.78 -7.11
N ASN A 130 11.67 -12.62 -5.84
CA ASN A 130 10.72 -13.50 -5.21
C ASN A 130 9.27 -13.02 -5.42
N ILE A 131 8.47 -13.87 -6.09
CA ILE A 131 7.04 -13.63 -6.33
C ILE A 131 6.25 -13.48 -5.01
N ILE A 132 6.67 -14.17 -3.94
CA ILE A 132 6.06 -14.08 -2.61
C ILE A 132 6.15 -12.65 -2.08
N GLY A 133 7.25 -11.95 -2.37
CA GLY A 133 7.41 -10.54 -2.03
C GLY A 133 6.32 -9.64 -2.62
N LEU A 134 5.82 -9.97 -3.83
CA LEU A 134 4.69 -9.25 -4.43
C LEU A 134 3.41 -9.35 -3.59
N ILE A 135 3.13 -10.50 -3.01
CA ILE A 135 1.91 -10.75 -2.23
C ILE A 135 2.03 -10.05 -0.86
N ILE A 136 3.15 -10.28 -0.16
CA ILE A 136 3.36 -9.80 1.21
C ILE A 136 3.52 -8.29 1.27
N SER A 137 4.03 -7.67 0.20
CA SER A 137 4.19 -6.22 0.16
C SER A 137 2.87 -5.45 0.10
N ARG A 138 1.80 -6.04 -0.43
CA ARG A 138 0.55 -5.32 -0.73
C ARG A 138 -0.06 -4.55 0.43
N PRO A 139 -0.16 -5.08 1.67
CA PRO A 139 -0.72 -4.33 2.79
C PRO A 139 0.26 -3.33 3.43
N ILE A 140 1.52 -3.26 2.97
CA ILE A 140 2.54 -2.39 3.54
C ILE A 140 2.73 -1.17 2.63
N PRO A 141 2.28 0.04 3.06
CA PRO A 141 2.41 1.26 2.27
C PRO A 141 3.87 1.57 1.89
N GLY A 142 4.10 2.05 0.69
CA GLY A 142 5.44 2.36 0.16
C GLY A 142 6.24 1.13 -0.27
N PHE A 143 6.08 0.00 0.43
CA PHE A 143 6.79 -1.23 0.09
C PHE A 143 6.16 -1.93 -1.12
N ALA A 144 4.84 -1.83 -1.26
CA ALA A 144 4.11 -2.36 -2.40
C ALA A 144 4.58 -1.74 -3.73
N GLU A 145 4.77 -0.43 -3.75
CA GLU A 145 5.23 0.34 -4.91
C GLU A 145 6.67 0.01 -5.25
N LEU A 146 7.56 -0.05 -4.24
CA LEU A 146 8.96 -0.44 -4.43
C LEU A 146 9.09 -1.83 -5.03
N ILE A 147 8.32 -2.80 -4.54
CA ILE A 147 8.34 -4.18 -5.06
C ILE A 147 7.76 -4.24 -6.47
N ALA A 148 6.72 -3.44 -6.78
CA ALA A 148 6.17 -3.37 -8.13
C ALA A 148 7.18 -2.75 -9.12
N ILE A 149 7.88 -1.67 -8.74
CA ILE A 149 8.98 -1.10 -9.52
C ILE A 149 10.09 -2.15 -9.74
N THR A 150 10.46 -2.86 -8.68
CA THR A 150 11.49 -3.92 -8.73
C THR A 150 11.08 -5.06 -9.67
N ALA A 151 9.82 -5.47 -9.66
CA ALA A 151 9.29 -6.47 -10.60
C ALA A 151 9.43 -6.01 -12.06
N GLY A 152 9.17 -4.74 -12.33
CA GLY A 152 9.39 -4.13 -13.65
C GLY A 152 10.86 -4.13 -14.05
N LEU A 153 11.76 -3.72 -13.15
CA LEU A 153 13.21 -3.76 -13.33
C LEU A 153 13.72 -5.18 -13.61
N SER A 154 13.23 -6.17 -12.88
CA SER A 154 13.57 -7.60 -13.00
C SER A 154 12.97 -8.24 -14.27
N LYS A 155 12.19 -7.49 -15.05
CA LYS A 155 11.51 -7.97 -16.28
C LYS A 155 10.57 -9.15 -16.01
N VAL A 156 9.94 -9.23 -14.86
CA VAL A 156 8.87 -10.20 -14.60
C VAL A 156 7.82 -10.07 -15.71
N PRO A 157 7.30 -11.16 -16.29
CA PRO A 157 6.26 -11.07 -17.32
C PRO A 157 5.02 -10.34 -16.78
N PHE A 158 4.57 -9.30 -17.49
CA PHE A 158 3.49 -8.42 -17.00
C PHE A 158 2.20 -9.17 -16.67
N LYS A 159 1.84 -10.20 -17.43
CA LYS A 159 0.65 -11.02 -17.17
C LYS A 159 0.74 -11.73 -15.82
N ILE A 160 1.91 -12.29 -15.49
CA ILE A 160 2.16 -12.96 -14.20
C ILE A 160 2.13 -11.95 -13.06
N PHE A 161 2.81 -10.81 -13.25
CA PHE A 161 2.79 -9.70 -12.28
C PHE A 161 1.36 -9.25 -11.98
N LEU A 162 0.58 -8.93 -13.02
CA LEU A 162 -0.78 -8.42 -12.86
C LEU A 162 -1.72 -9.44 -12.22
N LEU A 163 -1.58 -10.73 -12.56
CA LEU A 163 -2.38 -11.80 -11.96
C LEU A 163 -2.12 -11.91 -10.45
N ILE A 164 -0.84 -11.95 -10.05
CA ILE A 164 -0.46 -12.12 -8.64
C ILE A 164 -0.89 -10.89 -7.83
N VAL A 165 -0.56 -9.70 -8.33
CA VAL A 165 -0.92 -8.42 -7.68
C VAL A 165 -2.43 -8.24 -7.63
N GLY A 166 -3.12 -8.59 -8.73
CA GLY A 166 -4.57 -8.50 -8.80
C GLY A 166 -5.27 -9.36 -7.75
N ILE A 167 -4.82 -10.60 -7.56
CA ILE A 167 -5.35 -11.51 -6.53
C ILE A 167 -5.01 -10.98 -5.12
N ALA A 168 -3.77 -10.56 -4.90
CA ALA A 168 -3.35 -10.07 -3.59
C ALA A 168 -4.07 -8.77 -3.18
N ASN A 169 -4.31 -7.86 -4.13
CA ASN A 169 -5.04 -6.62 -3.90
C ASN A 169 -6.54 -6.84 -3.58
N ILE A 170 -7.13 -7.99 -3.92
CA ILE A 170 -8.51 -8.32 -3.51
C ILE A 170 -8.62 -8.31 -1.98
N GLY A 171 -7.69 -8.99 -1.31
CA GLY A 171 -7.67 -9.03 0.16
C GLY A 171 -7.52 -7.65 0.78
N VAL A 172 -6.58 -6.85 0.28
CA VAL A 172 -6.36 -5.47 0.75
C VAL A 172 -7.62 -4.62 0.55
N ALA A 173 -8.20 -4.65 -0.64
CA ALA A 173 -9.38 -3.87 -0.97
C ALA A 173 -10.58 -4.23 -0.08
N ILE A 174 -10.88 -5.52 0.08
CA ILE A 174 -12.00 -6.00 0.90
C ILE A 174 -11.82 -5.59 2.37
N ILE A 175 -10.63 -5.78 2.94
CA ILE A 175 -10.39 -5.56 4.36
C ILE A 175 -10.42 -4.06 4.67
N PHE A 176 -9.68 -3.22 3.97
CA PHE A 176 -9.64 -1.78 4.26
C PHE A 176 -10.97 -1.08 3.96
N SER A 177 -11.66 -1.47 2.89
CA SER A 177 -13.00 -0.98 2.60
C SER A 177 -14.01 -1.40 3.67
N GLY A 178 -13.90 -2.65 4.18
CA GLY A 178 -14.73 -3.15 5.26
C GLY A 178 -14.51 -2.40 6.58
N ILE A 179 -13.26 -2.11 6.92
CA ILE A 179 -12.91 -1.31 8.10
C ILE A 179 -13.54 0.09 8.00
N GLY A 180 -13.46 0.73 6.83
CA GLY A 180 -14.05 2.05 6.61
C GLY A 180 -15.58 2.04 6.73
N ALA A 181 -16.24 1.07 6.12
CA ALA A 181 -17.70 0.92 6.20
C ALA A 181 -18.15 0.65 7.66
N ALA A 182 -17.47 -0.26 8.37
CA ALA A 182 -17.78 -0.58 9.77
C ALA A 182 -17.52 0.61 10.71
N ALA A 183 -16.56 1.48 10.40
CA ALA A 183 -16.29 2.67 11.21
C ALA A 183 -17.45 3.66 11.21
N ILE A 184 -18.15 3.81 10.09
CA ILE A 184 -19.37 4.63 10.00
C ILE A 184 -20.53 3.96 10.74
N GLU A 185 -20.75 2.65 10.54
CA GLU A 185 -21.87 1.93 11.17
C GLU A 185 -21.76 1.92 12.70
N ASN A 186 -20.55 1.92 13.25
CA ASN A 186 -20.31 1.85 14.70
C ASN A 186 -19.89 3.19 15.32
N ASP A 187 -19.89 4.28 14.56
CA ASP A 187 -19.44 5.61 14.99
C ASP A 187 -18.05 5.57 15.66
N SER A 188 -17.14 4.77 15.09
CA SER A 188 -15.85 4.44 15.69
C SER A 188 -14.67 4.66 14.75
N ILE A 189 -14.11 5.86 14.79
CA ILE A 189 -12.88 6.21 14.05
C ILE A 189 -11.69 5.35 14.50
N SER A 190 -11.69 4.89 15.75
CA SER A 190 -10.64 4.00 16.27
C SER A 190 -10.49 2.69 15.48
N LEU A 191 -11.55 2.17 14.85
CA LEU A 191 -11.48 0.99 14.00
C LEU A 191 -10.57 1.20 12.78
N ILE A 192 -10.51 2.41 12.25
CA ILE A 192 -9.66 2.78 11.13
C ILE A 192 -8.18 2.65 11.51
N PHE A 193 -7.81 3.26 12.65
CA PHE A 193 -6.42 3.23 13.14
C PHE A 193 -5.97 1.82 13.50
N PHE A 194 -6.81 1.06 14.20
CA PHE A 194 -6.51 -0.33 14.54
C PHE A 194 -6.35 -1.20 13.28
N GLY A 195 -7.21 -1.04 12.28
CA GLY A 195 -7.13 -1.80 11.03
C GLY A 195 -5.86 -1.52 10.25
N ILE A 196 -5.49 -0.25 10.10
CA ILE A 196 -4.27 0.16 9.38
C ILE A 196 -3.01 -0.35 10.09
N ALA A 197 -3.01 -0.41 11.43
CA ALA A 197 -1.86 -0.84 12.22
C ALA A 197 -1.77 -2.36 12.38
N ILE A 198 -2.88 -3.02 12.67
CA ILE A 198 -2.89 -4.44 13.03
C ILE A 198 -2.70 -5.32 11.79
N LEU A 199 -3.26 -4.94 10.64
CA LEU A 199 -3.23 -5.79 9.45
C LEU A 199 -1.80 -6.05 8.94
N PRO A 200 -0.94 -5.05 8.73
CA PRO A 200 0.45 -5.28 8.36
C PRO A 200 1.23 -6.08 9.41
N ALA A 201 0.98 -5.80 10.70
CA ALA A 201 1.62 -6.51 11.80
C ALA A 201 1.21 -7.99 11.83
N ALA A 202 -0.08 -8.30 11.68
CA ALA A 202 -0.59 -9.67 11.66
C ALA A 202 -0.02 -10.46 10.48
N LEU A 203 0.00 -9.87 9.28
CA LEU A 203 0.57 -10.52 8.09
C LEU A 203 2.08 -10.74 8.22
N TYR A 204 2.80 -9.81 8.83
CA TYR A 204 4.21 -9.99 9.15
C TYR A 204 4.46 -11.13 10.15
N PHE A 205 3.63 -11.24 11.20
CA PHE A 205 3.69 -12.35 12.16
C PHE A 205 3.41 -13.70 11.49
N ILE A 206 2.42 -13.76 10.61
CA ILE A 206 2.10 -14.95 9.82
C ILE A 206 3.31 -15.33 8.95
N TYR A 207 3.91 -14.36 8.27
CA TYR A 207 5.10 -14.57 7.46
C TYR A 207 6.27 -15.17 8.26
N ILE A 208 6.60 -14.57 9.42
CA ILE A 208 7.69 -15.09 10.27
C ILE A 208 7.40 -16.53 10.73
N LYS A 209 6.16 -16.78 11.15
CA LYS A 209 5.77 -18.09 11.71
C LYS A 209 5.84 -19.21 10.68
N PHE A 210 5.48 -18.95 9.43
CA PHE A 210 5.40 -19.97 8.39
C PHE A 210 6.62 -20.02 7.47
N TYR A 211 7.40 -18.96 7.35
CA TYR A 211 8.47 -18.88 6.35
C TYR A 211 9.89 -18.84 6.94
N LYS A 212 10.05 -18.47 8.22
CA LYS A 212 11.37 -18.35 8.85
C LYS A 212 11.77 -19.61 9.62
N ASN A 213 10.92 -20.62 9.68
CA ASN A 213 11.20 -21.90 10.35
C ASN A 213 11.67 -23.00 9.36
N GLU A 214 11.94 -22.66 8.10
CA GLU A 214 12.72 -23.45 7.14
C GLU A 214 14.13 -22.82 6.98
#